data_3f756ff2c1f8f8874aa874dfafb29b1b
#
_entry.id   3f756ff2c1f8f8874aa874dfafb29b1b
#
_cell.length_a   1.000
_cell.length_b   1.000
_cell.length_c   1.000
_cell.angle_alpha   90.00
_cell.angle_beta   90.00
_cell.angle_gamma   90.00
#
_symmetry.space_group_name_H-M   'P 1'
#
loop_
_entity.id
_entity.type
_entity.pdbx_description
1 polymer ?
#
loop_
_entity_poly.entity_id
_entity_poly.type
_entity_poly.pdbx_seq_one_letter_code
_entity_poly.pdbx_strand_id
1 'polypeptide(L)'
;MLHMDLFGPIAYISIGGNKYGLVIVDDYSRFTWVFFLHDKSETQGVLKKFLRRAQNEFNLRIKKIRSDNGSEFKNTQVEEYLDEEDIKHEFSAPYTPQQNGVAERKNRTLIEMTKSMFDEYKTSDRFWAEAVNTTCHASNSLYLHHLLKKTPYELLTGNKPNVSYFCVFGSKCFVLNKKPKSSKFAPKVYEGFLLGYDSNSRVYRVFNKDSGCVETTCDAMFDETNGSQVEQFDLDIVDN
;
A
#
# COMPACT_ATOMS: atom_id res chain seq x y z
N MET A 1 1.25 8.95 18.62
CA MET A 1 1.78 9.99 17.68
C MET A 1 1.92 9.38 16.31
N LEU A 2 1.54 10.11 15.25
CA LEU A 2 1.70 9.67 13.88
C LEU A 2 2.80 10.47 13.18
N HIS A 3 3.65 9.79 12.41
CA HIS A 3 4.62 10.41 11.52
C HIS A 3 4.12 10.27 10.08
N MET A 4 4.23 11.34 9.31
CA MET A 4 3.74 11.36 7.92
C MET A 4 4.83 11.85 6.97
N ASP A 5 4.83 11.28 5.79
CA ASP A 5 5.72 11.67 4.71
C ASP A 5 5.09 11.35 3.35
N LEU A 6 5.38 12.17 2.35
CA LEU A 6 4.89 12.00 0.99
C LEU A 6 6.07 11.69 0.07
N PHE A 7 6.02 10.59 -0.64
CA PHE A 7 7.02 10.27 -1.66
C PHE A 7 6.46 10.38 -3.07
N GLY A 8 7.34 10.66 -4.01
CA GLY A 8 7.03 10.88 -5.42
C GLY A 8 7.34 12.31 -5.88
N PRO A 9 7.06 12.70 -7.15
CA PRO A 9 6.35 11.85 -8.11
C PRO A 9 7.18 10.64 -8.54
N ILE A 10 6.54 9.49 -8.65
CA ILE A 10 7.14 8.30 -9.24
C ILE A 10 7.17 8.46 -10.77
N ALA A 11 8.25 8.01 -11.41
CA ALA A 11 8.45 8.15 -12.86
C ALA A 11 7.36 7.46 -13.68
N TYR A 12 6.84 6.36 -13.19
CA TYR A 12 5.78 5.59 -13.83
C TYR A 12 4.43 5.89 -13.19
N ILE A 13 3.42 6.18 -14.01
CA ILE A 13 2.04 6.30 -13.54
C ILE A 13 1.55 4.89 -13.19
N SER A 14 0.99 4.70 -11.99
CA SER A 14 0.46 3.40 -11.61
C SER A 14 -0.76 3.00 -12.44
N ILE A 15 -1.10 1.71 -12.46
CA ILE A 15 -2.31 1.23 -13.14
C ILE A 15 -3.59 1.93 -12.65
N GLY A 16 -3.60 2.45 -11.43
CA GLY A 16 -4.67 3.27 -10.88
C GLY A 16 -4.51 4.78 -11.14
N GLY A 17 -3.55 5.21 -11.96
CA GLY A 17 -3.31 6.60 -12.31
C GLY A 17 -2.49 7.41 -11.30
N ASN A 18 -2.03 6.80 -10.20
CA ASN A 18 -1.38 7.50 -9.11
C ASN A 18 0.09 7.81 -9.42
N LYS A 19 0.60 8.91 -8.83
CA LYS A 19 1.99 9.39 -8.95
C LYS A 19 2.69 9.54 -7.60
N TYR A 20 1.95 9.60 -6.51
CA TYR A 20 2.46 9.86 -5.16
C TYR A 20 1.98 8.80 -4.18
N GLY A 21 2.73 8.63 -3.09
CA GLY A 21 2.31 7.81 -1.96
C GLY A 21 2.47 8.57 -0.64
N LEU A 22 1.38 8.66 0.13
CA LEU A 22 1.37 9.18 1.48
C LEU A 22 1.57 8.01 2.45
N VAL A 23 2.63 8.07 3.23
CA VAL A 23 2.94 7.09 4.28
C VAL A 23 2.66 7.70 5.64
N ILE A 24 1.93 6.96 6.47
CA ILE A 24 1.63 7.33 7.85
C ILE A 24 2.10 6.19 8.74
N VAL A 25 2.87 6.50 9.78
CA VAL A 25 3.49 5.52 10.68
C VAL A 25 3.11 5.85 12.13
N ASP A 26 2.56 4.89 12.85
CA ASP A 26 2.37 5.04 14.29
C ASP A 26 3.71 4.91 15.02
N ASP A 27 4.00 5.86 15.88
CA ASP A 27 5.27 5.95 16.58
C ASP A 27 5.54 4.76 17.52
N TYR A 28 4.50 4.25 18.18
CA TYR A 28 4.62 3.16 19.14
C TYR A 28 4.72 1.80 18.46
N SER A 29 3.73 1.46 17.66
CA SER A 29 3.62 0.13 17.03
C SER A 29 4.48 -0.02 15.78
N ARG A 30 4.87 1.10 15.16
CA ARG A 30 5.45 1.16 13.80
C ARG A 30 4.51 0.64 12.73
N PHE A 31 3.23 0.44 13.05
CA PHE A 31 2.23 0.11 12.06
C PHE A 31 2.14 1.23 11.02
N THR A 32 2.07 0.84 9.77
CA THR A 32 2.17 1.75 8.64
C THR A 32 0.94 1.65 7.77
N TRP A 33 0.41 2.79 7.38
CA TRP A 33 -0.60 2.92 6.33
C TRP A 33 0.01 3.61 5.14
N VAL A 34 -0.42 3.21 3.95
CA VAL A 34 -0.03 3.85 2.69
C VAL A 34 -1.28 4.19 1.88
N PHE A 35 -1.28 5.39 1.28
CA PHE A 35 -2.34 5.88 0.41
C PHE A 35 -1.72 6.38 -0.89
N PHE A 36 -2.36 6.10 -2.01
CA PHE A 36 -1.85 6.49 -3.31
C PHE A 36 -2.68 7.64 -3.86
N LEU A 37 -2.01 8.62 -4.46
CA LEU A 37 -2.58 9.89 -4.87
C LEU A 37 -2.22 10.19 -6.32
N HIS A 38 -3.14 10.78 -7.07
CA HIS A 38 -2.86 11.33 -8.40
C HIS A 38 -2.05 12.63 -8.28
N ASP A 39 -2.44 13.48 -7.32
CA ASP A 39 -1.84 14.78 -7.08
C ASP A 39 -1.64 15.04 -5.58
N LYS A 40 -0.66 15.88 -5.25
CA LYS A 40 -0.35 16.24 -3.86
C LYS A 40 -1.51 16.94 -3.15
N SER A 41 -2.37 17.66 -3.87
CA SER A 41 -3.53 18.35 -3.30
C SER A 41 -4.55 17.41 -2.67
N GLU A 42 -4.58 16.12 -3.06
CA GLU A 42 -5.47 15.13 -2.48
C GLU A 42 -5.08 14.74 -1.04
N THR A 43 -3.84 15.04 -0.62
CA THR A 43 -3.30 14.69 0.71
C THR A 43 -4.23 15.11 1.83
N GLN A 44 -4.78 16.31 1.77
CA GLN A 44 -5.68 16.86 2.81
C GLN A 44 -6.95 16.00 2.98
N GLY A 45 -7.61 15.68 1.86
CA GLY A 45 -8.85 14.90 1.87
C GLY A 45 -8.62 13.47 2.38
N VAL A 46 -7.50 12.87 1.97
CA VAL A 46 -7.10 11.52 2.41
C VAL A 46 -6.76 11.53 3.90
N LEU A 47 -5.98 12.51 4.36
CA LEU A 47 -5.60 12.64 5.76
C LEU A 47 -6.83 12.78 6.68
N LYS A 48 -7.75 13.69 6.37
CA LYS A 48 -8.98 13.89 7.15
C LYS A 48 -9.81 12.61 7.26
N LYS A 49 -10.00 11.89 6.14
CA LYS A 49 -10.72 10.60 6.13
C LYS A 49 -9.99 9.54 6.95
N PHE A 50 -8.67 9.46 6.82
CA PHE A 50 -7.86 8.51 7.56
C PHE A 50 -7.95 8.75 9.07
N LEU A 51 -7.76 9.98 9.54
CA LEU A 51 -7.77 10.31 10.97
C LEU A 51 -9.10 9.91 11.63
N ARG A 52 -10.24 10.27 11.00
CA ARG A 52 -11.57 9.87 11.49
C ARG A 52 -11.73 8.36 11.55
N ARG A 53 -11.35 7.67 10.47
CA ARG A 53 -11.46 6.22 10.39
C ARG A 53 -10.56 5.52 11.42
N ALA A 54 -9.31 5.92 11.56
CA ALA A 54 -8.37 5.32 12.49
C ALA A 54 -8.80 5.52 13.95
N GLN A 55 -9.28 6.70 14.33
CA GLN A 55 -9.79 6.94 15.68
C GLN A 55 -11.01 6.05 15.99
N ASN A 56 -11.91 5.88 15.03
CA ASN A 56 -13.11 5.02 15.22
C ASN A 56 -12.75 3.53 15.23
N GLU A 57 -11.87 3.08 14.33
CA GLU A 57 -11.52 1.66 14.19
C GLU A 57 -10.75 1.12 15.38
N PHE A 58 -9.79 1.90 15.89
CA PHE A 58 -8.93 1.48 16.99
C PHE A 58 -9.43 1.98 18.37
N ASN A 59 -10.48 2.77 18.40
CA ASN A 59 -10.96 3.45 19.61
C ASN A 59 -9.83 4.19 20.36
N LEU A 60 -8.93 4.82 19.60
CA LEU A 60 -7.76 5.53 20.10
C LEU A 60 -7.78 6.99 19.62
N ARG A 61 -7.56 7.92 20.55
CA ARG A 61 -7.45 9.34 20.21
C ARG A 61 -6.04 9.66 19.72
N ILE A 62 -5.95 10.24 18.53
CA ILE A 62 -4.69 10.77 17.96
C ILE A 62 -4.43 12.13 18.60
N LYS A 63 -3.29 12.27 19.30
CA LYS A 63 -2.95 13.52 20.00
C LYS A 63 -1.97 14.38 19.20
N LYS A 64 -1.14 13.75 18.38
CA LYS A 64 -0.07 14.45 17.67
C LYS A 64 0.18 13.84 16.31
N ILE A 65 0.50 14.70 15.36
CA ILE A 65 0.99 14.35 14.03
C ILE A 65 2.32 15.07 13.83
N ARG A 66 3.27 14.41 13.17
CA ARG A 66 4.52 15.00 12.72
C ARG A 66 4.71 14.79 11.24
N SER A 67 5.05 15.86 10.53
CA SER A 67 5.40 15.87 9.11
C SER A 67 6.59 16.76 8.84
N ASP A 68 7.05 16.80 7.61
CA ASP A 68 7.91 17.87 7.11
C ASP A 68 7.12 19.19 6.90
N ASN A 69 7.83 20.23 6.43
CA ASN A 69 7.23 21.54 6.13
C ASN A 69 6.66 21.62 4.70
N GLY A 70 6.35 20.51 4.05
CA GLY A 70 5.75 20.51 2.72
C GLY A 70 4.42 21.27 2.68
N SER A 71 4.15 21.96 1.58
CA SER A 71 2.90 22.70 1.39
C SER A 71 1.66 21.82 1.40
N GLU A 72 1.82 20.54 1.14
CA GLU A 72 0.79 19.50 1.24
C GLU A 72 0.30 19.28 2.67
N PHE A 73 1.16 19.52 3.68
CA PHE A 73 0.85 19.39 5.09
C PHE A 73 0.67 20.75 5.78
N LYS A 74 1.46 21.74 5.37
CA LYS A 74 1.42 23.09 5.93
C LYS A 74 0.46 23.96 5.13
N ASN A 75 -0.82 23.85 5.42
CA ASN A 75 -1.86 24.69 4.82
C ASN A 75 -3.02 24.90 5.80
N THR A 76 -3.71 26.01 5.66
CA THR A 76 -4.78 26.45 6.57
C THR A 76 -5.87 25.38 6.75
N GLN A 77 -6.26 24.69 5.71
CA GLN A 77 -7.36 23.71 5.79
C GLN A 77 -7.00 22.45 6.60
N VAL A 78 -5.72 22.05 6.59
CA VAL A 78 -5.24 20.96 7.44
C VAL A 78 -5.12 21.43 8.88
N GLU A 79 -4.55 22.61 9.09
CA GLU A 79 -4.37 23.18 10.43
C GLU A 79 -5.71 23.39 11.13
N GLU A 80 -6.68 24.06 10.49
CA GLU A 80 -8.04 24.25 11.02
C GLU A 80 -8.68 22.90 11.41
N TYR A 81 -8.60 21.89 10.56
CA TYR A 81 -9.15 20.58 10.88
C TYR A 81 -8.44 19.90 12.06
N LEU A 82 -7.14 20.02 12.17
CA LEU A 82 -6.38 19.42 13.27
C LEU A 82 -6.68 20.15 14.59
N ASP A 83 -6.86 21.45 14.55
CA ASP A 83 -7.28 22.25 15.71
C ASP A 83 -8.69 21.88 16.17
N GLU A 84 -9.64 21.71 15.24
CA GLU A 84 -11.01 21.24 15.56
C GLU A 84 -11.01 19.86 16.25
N GLU A 85 -10.10 18.97 15.84
CA GLU A 85 -9.98 17.61 16.42
C GLU A 85 -9.05 17.56 17.65
N ASP A 86 -8.51 18.70 18.11
CA ASP A 86 -7.53 18.79 19.21
C ASP A 86 -6.28 17.94 18.96
N ILE A 87 -5.79 17.93 17.72
CA ILE A 87 -4.60 17.18 17.28
C ILE A 87 -3.45 18.16 17.05
N LYS A 88 -2.38 18.07 17.84
CA LYS A 88 -1.21 18.92 17.68
C LYS A 88 -0.43 18.53 16.42
N HIS A 89 -0.20 19.50 15.53
CA HIS A 89 0.74 19.33 14.40
C HIS A 89 2.15 19.81 14.81
N GLU A 90 3.13 18.96 14.64
CA GLU A 90 4.55 19.25 14.84
C GLU A 90 5.27 19.14 13.50
N PHE A 91 5.86 20.24 13.05
CA PHE A 91 6.71 20.24 11.86
C PHE A 91 8.15 19.92 12.24
N SER A 92 8.85 19.17 11.38
CA SER A 92 10.30 19.02 11.51
C SER A 92 10.98 20.38 11.29
N ALA A 93 11.99 20.70 12.10
CA ALA A 93 12.74 21.94 11.89
C ALA A 93 13.46 21.91 10.53
N PRO A 94 13.57 23.07 9.83
CA PRO A 94 14.32 23.16 8.60
C PRO A 94 15.74 22.62 8.80
N TYR A 95 16.23 21.87 7.82
CA TYR A 95 17.57 21.25 7.83
C TYR A 95 17.84 20.22 8.95
N THR A 96 16.78 19.68 9.58
CA THR A 96 16.92 18.60 10.56
C THR A 96 16.13 17.35 10.11
N PRO A 97 16.62 16.59 9.11
CA PRO A 97 15.96 15.38 8.61
C PRO A 97 15.71 14.33 9.70
N GLN A 98 16.52 14.38 10.76
CA GLN A 98 16.43 13.47 11.90
C GLN A 98 15.08 13.52 12.63
N GLN A 99 14.36 14.64 12.57
CA GLN A 99 13.07 14.80 13.25
C GLN A 99 11.89 14.11 12.51
N ASN A 100 11.94 13.97 11.18
CA ASN A 100 10.97 13.17 10.41
C ASN A 100 11.51 11.78 10.03
N GLY A 101 12.67 11.42 10.54
CA GLY A 101 13.41 10.20 10.19
C GLY A 101 12.65 8.88 10.39
N VAL A 102 11.49 8.87 11.09
CA VAL A 102 10.66 7.67 11.22
C VAL A 102 9.95 7.38 9.90
N ALA A 103 9.23 8.37 9.37
CA ALA A 103 8.50 8.21 8.11
C ALA A 103 9.45 8.11 6.90
N GLU A 104 10.50 8.93 6.84
CA GLU A 104 11.51 8.88 5.77
C GLU A 104 12.21 7.51 5.68
N ARG A 105 12.64 6.94 6.82
CA ARG A 105 13.24 5.59 6.85
C ARG A 105 12.23 4.53 6.43
N LYS A 106 10.97 4.68 6.84
CA LYS A 106 9.93 3.75 6.43
C LYS A 106 9.68 3.81 4.94
N ASN A 107 9.61 5.00 4.35
CA ASN A 107 9.50 5.20 2.91
C ASN A 107 10.64 4.50 2.17
N ARG A 108 11.88 4.74 2.59
CA ARG A 108 13.04 4.09 1.99
C ARG A 108 12.93 2.56 2.06
N THR A 109 12.59 2.01 3.22
CA THR A 109 12.42 0.56 3.41
C THR A 109 11.33 0.00 2.49
N LEU A 110 10.17 0.66 2.41
CA LEU A 110 9.07 0.22 1.53
C LEU A 110 9.51 0.19 0.06
N ILE A 111 10.20 1.24 -0.39
CA ILE A 111 10.68 1.33 -1.78
C ILE A 111 11.74 0.26 -2.08
N GLU A 112 12.69 0.03 -1.17
CA GLU A 112 13.73 -1.00 -1.33
C GLU A 112 13.12 -2.41 -1.40
N MET A 113 12.18 -2.72 -0.51
CA MET A 113 11.47 -4.00 -0.53
C MET A 113 10.61 -4.16 -1.79
N THR A 114 9.97 -3.10 -2.25
CA THR A 114 9.18 -3.10 -3.50
C THR A 114 10.05 -3.41 -4.71
N LYS A 115 11.25 -2.85 -4.79
CA LYS A 115 12.21 -3.17 -5.85
C LYS A 115 12.56 -4.66 -5.86
N SER A 116 12.83 -5.25 -4.69
CA SER A 116 13.08 -6.69 -4.59
C SER A 116 11.90 -7.54 -5.03
N MET A 117 10.66 -7.10 -4.75
CA MET A 117 9.46 -7.80 -5.24
C MET A 117 9.32 -7.75 -6.76
N PHE A 118 9.69 -6.66 -7.39
CA PHE A 118 9.69 -6.56 -8.86
C PHE A 118 10.72 -7.47 -9.50
N ASP A 119 11.89 -7.59 -8.89
CA ASP A 119 12.98 -8.40 -9.43
C ASP A 119 12.65 -9.89 -9.46
N GLU A 120 11.86 -10.38 -8.53
CA GLU A 120 11.51 -11.82 -8.40
C GLU A 120 10.82 -12.37 -9.66
N TYR A 121 9.76 -11.71 -10.12
CA TYR A 121 8.98 -12.14 -11.29
C TYR A 121 8.99 -11.13 -12.43
N LYS A 122 9.94 -10.18 -12.44
CA LYS A 122 10.06 -9.14 -13.47
C LYS A 122 8.73 -8.40 -13.72
N THR A 123 8.03 -8.07 -12.66
CA THR A 123 6.73 -7.39 -12.74
C THR A 123 6.90 -5.96 -13.27
N SER A 124 5.97 -5.48 -14.10
CA SER A 124 6.02 -4.14 -14.68
C SER A 124 5.90 -3.04 -13.63
N ASP A 125 6.70 -1.97 -13.81
CA ASP A 125 6.75 -0.80 -12.91
C ASP A 125 5.40 -0.09 -12.73
N ARG A 126 4.47 -0.23 -13.66
CA ARG A 126 3.11 0.33 -13.53
C ARG A 126 2.32 -0.23 -12.33
N PHE A 127 2.75 -1.36 -11.77
CA PHE A 127 2.15 -1.95 -10.58
C PHE A 127 2.79 -1.47 -9.27
N TRP A 128 3.62 -0.43 -9.31
CA TRP A 128 4.34 0.05 -8.14
C TRP A 128 3.44 0.32 -6.91
N ALA A 129 2.25 0.86 -7.13
CA ALA A 129 1.32 1.15 -6.03
C ALA A 129 0.82 -0.14 -5.34
N GLU A 130 0.50 -1.16 -6.12
CA GLU A 130 0.12 -2.47 -5.59
C GLU A 130 1.29 -3.14 -4.84
N ALA A 131 2.50 -3.05 -5.38
CA ALA A 131 3.69 -3.61 -4.75
C ALA A 131 4.05 -2.89 -3.45
N VAL A 132 3.98 -1.56 -3.39
CA VAL A 132 4.17 -0.79 -2.16
C VAL A 132 3.10 -1.14 -1.13
N ASN A 133 1.84 -1.28 -1.54
CA ASN A 133 0.75 -1.69 -0.65
C ASN A 133 1.01 -3.09 -0.06
N THR A 134 1.43 -4.04 -0.90
CA THR A 134 1.75 -5.41 -0.48
C THR A 134 2.95 -5.44 0.45
N THR A 135 4.00 -4.67 0.15
CA THR A 135 5.17 -4.50 1.01
C THR A 135 4.78 -3.92 2.37
N CYS A 136 3.90 -2.92 2.38
CA CYS A 136 3.40 -2.33 3.62
C CYS A 136 2.63 -3.36 4.45
N HIS A 137 1.73 -4.13 3.82
CA HIS A 137 0.98 -5.20 4.46
C HIS A 137 1.89 -6.29 5.04
N ALA A 138 2.86 -6.76 4.26
CA ALA A 138 3.86 -7.72 4.70
C ALA A 138 4.72 -7.18 5.85
N SER A 139 5.16 -5.93 5.75
CA SER A 139 5.95 -5.27 6.80
C SER A 139 5.18 -5.20 8.13
N ASN A 140 3.90 -4.87 8.11
CA ASN A 140 3.07 -4.82 9.30
C ASN A 140 2.85 -6.19 9.94
N SER A 141 2.82 -7.25 9.13
CA SER A 141 2.42 -8.59 9.57
C SER A 141 3.58 -9.54 9.87
N LEU A 142 4.75 -9.34 9.24
CA LEU A 142 5.88 -10.28 9.32
C LEU A 142 7.08 -9.74 10.10
N TYR A 143 7.36 -8.43 10.05
CA TYR A 143 8.55 -7.89 10.67
C TYR A 143 8.34 -7.64 12.17
N LEU A 144 9.28 -8.09 12.97
CA LEU A 144 9.22 -7.90 14.42
C LEU A 144 9.77 -6.52 14.81
N HIS A 145 9.06 -5.83 15.66
CA HIS A 145 9.57 -4.62 16.31
C HIS A 145 10.83 -4.96 17.10
N HIS A 146 11.89 -4.21 16.87
CA HIS A 146 13.24 -4.51 17.38
C HIS A 146 13.28 -4.80 18.90
N LEU A 147 12.63 -3.95 19.70
CA LEU A 147 12.63 -4.07 21.16
C LEU A 147 11.50 -5.00 21.65
N LEU A 148 10.30 -4.83 21.13
CA LEU A 148 9.10 -5.47 21.69
C LEU A 148 8.87 -6.90 21.18
N LYS A 149 9.63 -7.34 20.17
CA LYS A 149 9.57 -8.70 19.58
C LYS A 149 8.16 -9.13 19.17
N LYS A 150 7.32 -8.16 18.80
CA LYS A 150 5.97 -8.33 18.27
C LYS A 150 5.88 -7.62 16.92
N THR A 151 4.98 -8.04 16.07
CA THR A 151 4.74 -7.35 14.81
C THR A 151 4.02 -6.02 15.03
N PRO A 152 4.17 -5.03 14.11
CA PRO A 152 3.36 -3.81 14.16
C PRO A 152 1.87 -4.09 14.26
N TYR A 153 1.39 -5.10 13.55
CA TYR A 153 0.01 -5.55 13.60
C TYR A 153 -0.41 -5.99 15.02
N GLU A 154 0.41 -6.83 15.68
CA GLU A 154 0.14 -7.27 17.06
C GLU A 154 0.15 -6.11 18.05
N LEU A 155 1.07 -5.16 17.87
CA LEU A 155 1.17 -4.00 18.77
C LEU A 155 -0.01 -3.05 18.64
N LEU A 156 -0.59 -2.91 17.44
CA LEU A 156 -1.71 -2.03 17.20
C LEU A 156 -3.05 -2.69 17.55
N THR A 157 -3.25 -3.95 17.16
CA THR A 157 -4.55 -4.64 17.24
C THR A 157 -4.68 -5.55 18.45
N GLY A 158 -3.57 -5.89 19.10
CA GLY A 158 -3.52 -6.90 20.18
C GLY A 158 -3.58 -8.35 19.70
N ASN A 159 -3.81 -8.61 18.42
CA ASN A 159 -3.99 -9.93 17.84
C ASN A 159 -2.79 -10.32 16.95
N LYS A 160 -2.47 -11.62 16.92
CA LYS A 160 -1.47 -12.14 15.97
C LYS A 160 -2.01 -12.09 14.54
N PRO A 161 -1.20 -11.65 13.56
CA PRO A 161 -1.61 -11.69 12.17
C PRO A 161 -1.71 -13.14 11.67
N ASN A 162 -2.71 -13.42 10.86
CA ASN A 162 -2.74 -14.66 10.11
C ASN A 162 -1.97 -14.46 8.81
N VAL A 163 -0.88 -15.18 8.64
CA VAL A 163 0.00 -15.09 7.46
C VAL A 163 -0.07 -16.32 6.56
N SER A 164 -0.96 -17.26 6.86
CA SER A 164 -1.07 -18.54 6.13
C SER A 164 -1.54 -18.42 4.68
N TYR A 165 -2.07 -17.25 4.31
CA TYR A 165 -2.55 -16.96 2.96
C TYR A 165 -1.56 -16.14 2.12
N PHE A 166 -0.39 -15.85 2.67
CA PHE A 166 0.61 -15.07 1.93
C PHE A 166 1.19 -15.90 0.79
N CYS A 167 1.25 -15.29 -0.37
CA CYS A 167 1.86 -15.81 -1.58
C CYS A 167 2.81 -14.77 -2.16
N VAL A 168 3.74 -15.20 -3.01
CA VAL A 168 4.76 -14.33 -3.59
C VAL A 168 4.14 -13.35 -4.57
N PHE A 169 4.45 -12.06 -4.43
CA PHE A 169 3.99 -11.01 -5.33
C PHE A 169 4.42 -11.30 -6.78
N GLY A 170 3.52 -11.13 -7.73
CA GLY A 170 3.79 -11.41 -9.14
C GLY A 170 3.65 -12.88 -9.52
N SER A 171 3.42 -13.81 -8.58
CA SER A 171 3.22 -15.22 -8.91
C SER A 171 2.00 -15.41 -9.78
N LYS A 172 2.10 -16.36 -10.72
CA LYS A 172 1.01 -16.74 -11.60
C LYS A 172 -0.17 -17.26 -10.80
N CYS A 173 -1.37 -16.91 -11.18
CA CYS A 173 -2.58 -17.44 -10.55
C CYS A 173 -3.67 -17.80 -11.55
N PHE A 174 -4.51 -18.72 -11.13
CA PHE A 174 -5.69 -19.16 -11.84
C PHE A 174 -6.92 -18.83 -11.00
N VAL A 175 -7.80 -18.00 -11.54
CA VAL A 175 -8.94 -17.45 -10.83
C VAL A 175 -10.25 -17.97 -11.39
N LEU A 176 -11.17 -18.40 -10.53
CA LEU A 176 -12.48 -18.87 -10.94
C LEU A 176 -13.31 -17.73 -11.54
N ASN A 177 -13.73 -17.89 -12.78
CA ASN A 177 -14.56 -16.91 -13.46
C ASN A 177 -16.02 -17.05 -12.98
N LYS A 178 -16.48 -16.07 -12.20
CA LYS A 178 -17.85 -16.00 -11.66
C LYS A 178 -18.82 -15.25 -12.57
N LYS A 179 -18.36 -14.69 -13.69
CA LYS A 179 -19.25 -13.99 -14.64
C LYS A 179 -20.20 -14.97 -15.30
N PRO A 180 -21.43 -14.54 -15.62
CA PRO A 180 -22.39 -15.38 -16.36
C PRO A 180 -21.74 -15.86 -17.65
N LYS A 181 -21.80 -17.16 -17.90
CA LYS A 181 -21.19 -17.75 -19.10
C LYS A 181 -21.99 -17.38 -20.33
N SER A 182 -21.32 -16.90 -21.35
CA SER A 182 -21.89 -16.67 -22.68
C SER A 182 -22.21 -18.00 -23.42
N SER A 183 -21.54 -19.09 -23.04
CA SER A 183 -21.78 -20.43 -23.58
C SER A 183 -21.42 -21.53 -22.58
N LYS A 184 -21.89 -22.77 -22.82
CA LYS A 184 -21.53 -23.97 -22.03
C LYS A 184 -20.02 -24.28 -22.06
N PHE A 185 -19.30 -23.83 -23.09
CA PHE A 185 -17.89 -24.08 -23.32
C PHE A 185 -16.99 -22.90 -22.93
N ALA A 186 -17.56 -21.83 -22.38
CA ALA A 186 -16.77 -20.70 -21.91
C ALA A 186 -15.79 -21.12 -20.82
N PRO A 187 -14.54 -20.58 -20.80
CA PRO A 187 -13.56 -20.91 -19.78
C PRO A 187 -14.09 -20.67 -18.38
N LYS A 188 -13.83 -21.62 -17.48
CA LYS A 188 -14.23 -21.49 -16.07
C LYS A 188 -13.21 -20.71 -15.24
N VAL A 189 -12.00 -20.57 -15.77
CA VAL A 189 -10.85 -20.00 -15.10
C VAL A 189 -10.17 -19.05 -16.07
N TYR A 190 -9.68 -17.94 -15.55
CA TYR A 190 -8.78 -17.06 -16.27
C TYR A 190 -7.41 -17.03 -15.60
N GLU A 191 -6.39 -16.70 -16.39
CA GLU A 191 -5.02 -16.55 -15.91
C GLU A 191 -4.76 -15.12 -15.47
N GLY A 192 -3.99 -14.98 -14.40
CA GLY A 192 -3.56 -13.70 -13.88
C GLY A 192 -2.30 -13.83 -13.05
N PHE A 193 -1.97 -12.80 -12.31
CA PHE A 193 -0.90 -12.83 -11.32
C PHE A 193 -1.23 -12.00 -10.08
N LEU A 194 -0.62 -12.39 -8.95
CA LEU A 194 -0.86 -11.77 -7.65
C LEU A 194 -0.27 -10.36 -7.61
N LEU A 195 -1.08 -9.39 -7.22
CA LEU A 195 -0.65 -8.02 -6.94
C LEU A 195 -0.77 -7.63 -5.45
N GLY A 196 -1.34 -8.50 -4.63
CA GLY A 196 -1.42 -8.26 -3.20
C GLY A 196 -2.71 -8.71 -2.54
N TYR A 197 -3.07 -7.98 -1.50
CA TYR A 197 -4.15 -8.35 -0.59
C TYR A 197 -5.13 -7.19 -0.43
N ASP A 198 -6.40 -7.51 -0.17
CA ASP A 198 -7.40 -6.53 0.23
C ASP A 198 -7.37 -6.35 1.76
N SER A 199 -8.10 -5.37 2.27
CA SER A 199 -8.29 -5.12 3.71
C SER A 199 -8.89 -6.31 4.47
N ASN A 200 -9.63 -7.18 3.78
CA ASN A 200 -10.18 -8.41 4.33
C ASN A 200 -9.18 -9.56 4.16
N SER A 201 -8.92 -10.31 5.23
CA SER A 201 -8.05 -11.49 5.18
C SER A 201 -8.56 -12.50 4.15
N ARG A 202 -7.64 -13.12 3.40
CA ARG A 202 -7.89 -14.10 2.32
C ARG A 202 -8.60 -13.54 1.09
N VAL A 203 -8.58 -12.24 0.88
CA VAL A 203 -8.99 -11.63 -0.39
C VAL A 203 -7.76 -11.12 -1.11
N TYR A 204 -7.53 -11.66 -2.30
CA TYR A 204 -6.37 -11.37 -3.13
C TYR A 204 -6.72 -10.27 -4.14
N ARG A 205 -5.75 -9.42 -4.41
CA ARG A 205 -5.77 -8.49 -5.54
C ARG A 205 -4.96 -9.13 -6.65
N VAL A 206 -5.59 -9.40 -7.77
CA VAL A 206 -4.97 -10.11 -8.90
C VAL A 206 -5.13 -9.27 -10.16
N PHE A 207 -4.12 -9.29 -11.02
CA PHE A 207 -4.25 -8.75 -12.35
C PHE A 207 -4.83 -9.83 -13.26
N ASN A 208 -5.95 -9.52 -13.90
CA ASN A 208 -6.58 -10.38 -14.88
C ASN A 208 -6.01 -10.05 -16.25
N LYS A 209 -5.31 -11.02 -16.87
CA LYS A 209 -4.68 -10.82 -18.18
C LYS A 209 -5.69 -10.59 -19.31
N ASP A 210 -6.87 -11.20 -19.22
CA ASP A 210 -7.90 -11.10 -20.27
C ASP A 210 -8.58 -9.73 -20.28
N SER A 211 -8.84 -9.16 -19.07
CA SER A 211 -9.52 -7.86 -18.95
C SER A 211 -8.56 -6.68 -18.83
N GLY A 212 -7.28 -6.91 -18.57
CA GLY A 212 -6.30 -5.85 -18.30
C GLY A 212 -6.53 -5.08 -16.99
N CYS A 213 -7.36 -5.60 -16.09
CA CYS A 213 -7.77 -4.93 -14.86
C CYS A 213 -7.30 -5.64 -13.61
N VAL A 214 -7.18 -4.88 -12.52
CA VAL A 214 -6.98 -5.44 -11.18
C VAL A 214 -8.35 -5.82 -10.60
N GLU A 215 -8.51 -7.07 -10.20
CA GLU A 215 -9.73 -7.62 -9.62
C GLU A 215 -9.44 -8.16 -8.20
N THR A 216 -10.48 -8.24 -7.37
CA THR A 216 -10.41 -8.85 -6.04
C THR A 216 -11.11 -10.21 -6.04
N THR A 217 -10.47 -11.22 -5.44
CA THR A 217 -11.00 -12.59 -5.39
C THR A 217 -10.54 -13.33 -4.15
N CYS A 218 -11.36 -14.24 -3.65
CA CYS A 218 -10.98 -15.25 -2.65
C CYS A 218 -10.71 -16.64 -3.28
N ASP A 219 -11.03 -16.81 -4.57
CA ASP A 219 -10.98 -18.10 -5.27
C ASP A 219 -9.85 -18.07 -6.32
N ALA A 220 -8.63 -18.06 -5.85
CA ALA A 220 -7.42 -18.12 -6.67
C ALA A 220 -6.53 -19.29 -6.25
N MET A 221 -5.92 -19.97 -7.23
CA MET A 221 -4.84 -20.92 -7.04
C MET A 221 -3.55 -20.30 -7.56
N PHE A 222 -2.47 -20.38 -6.77
CA PHE A 222 -1.19 -19.77 -7.08
C PHE A 222 -0.16 -20.81 -7.50
N ASP A 223 0.64 -20.45 -8.49
CA ASP A 223 1.82 -21.19 -8.93
C ASP A 223 3.06 -20.32 -8.66
N GLU A 224 3.72 -20.58 -7.53
CA GLU A 224 4.92 -19.85 -7.12
C GLU A 224 6.21 -20.38 -7.75
N THR A 225 6.12 -21.44 -8.54
CA THR A 225 7.29 -22.00 -9.25
C THR A 225 7.55 -21.33 -10.59
N ASN A 226 6.58 -20.58 -11.10
CA ASN A 226 6.62 -20.01 -12.43
C ASN A 226 7.07 -18.56 -12.34
N GLY A 227 8.35 -18.31 -12.60
CA GLY A 227 8.97 -17.01 -12.57
C GLY A 227 9.20 -16.47 -13.97
N SER A 228 8.47 -15.57 -14.43
CA SER A 228 8.70 -14.48 -15.37
C SER A 228 7.41 -14.08 -16.06
N GLN A 229 7.03 -12.84 -15.79
CA GLN A 229 5.82 -12.24 -16.37
C GLN A 229 6.16 -11.30 -17.53
N VAL A 230 7.46 -11.18 -17.87
CA VAL A 230 7.98 -10.14 -18.79
C VAL A 230 7.59 -10.36 -20.24
N GLU A 231 7.40 -11.59 -20.70
CA GLU A 231 7.29 -11.85 -22.13
C GLU A 231 6.00 -11.39 -22.83
N GLN A 232 5.00 -10.87 -22.07
CA GLN A 232 3.71 -10.50 -22.65
C GLN A 232 3.30 -9.02 -22.53
N PHE A 233 4.06 -8.18 -21.82
CA PHE A 233 3.61 -6.81 -21.53
C PHE A 233 4.36 -5.70 -22.28
N ASP A 234 5.48 -6.00 -22.94
CA ASP A 234 6.26 -5.00 -23.68
C ASP A 234 5.78 -4.75 -25.12
N LEU A 235 4.73 -5.45 -25.57
CA LEU A 235 4.25 -5.35 -26.95
C LEU A 235 3.11 -4.34 -27.16
N ASP A 236 2.50 -3.81 -26.07
CA ASP A 236 1.33 -2.92 -26.20
C ASP A 236 1.62 -1.43 -25.86
N ILE A 237 2.90 -1.02 -25.78
CA ILE A 237 3.29 0.38 -25.57
C ILE A 237 4.16 0.85 -26.74
N VAL A 238 3.67 0.67 -27.96
CA VAL A 238 4.15 1.45 -29.12
C VAL A 238 2.92 2.10 -29.73
N ASP A 239 2.95 3.42 -29.71
CA ASP A 239 2.07 4.35 -30.44
C ASP A 239 0.63 4.55 -29.90
N ASN A 240 0.47 5.62 -29.03
CA ASN A 240 -0.36 6.78 -29.42
C ASN A 240 0.00 7.97 -28.54
#